data_1df59552f7801bf9bb63ac509a119a3f
#
_entry.id   1df59552f7801bf9bb63ac509a119a3f
#
_cell.length_a   1.000
_cell.length_b   1.000
_cell.length_c   1.000
_cell.angle_alpha   90.00
_cell.angle_beta   90.00
_cell.angle_gamma   90.00
#
_symmetry.space_group_name_H-M   'P 1'
#
loop_
_entity.id
_entity.type
_entity.pdbx_description
1 polymer ?
#
loop_
_entity_poly.entity_id
_entity_poly.type
_entity_poly.pdbx_seq_one_letter_code
_entity_poly.pdbx_strand_id
1 'polypeptide(L)'
;MKIEPQKSKQPIPENAKRVFKGVIFDVYQWEQEMFDGTKATFEKLKRPDTVVVFPVLPDGKIILTEQEQPGKEPFIGATGGRVDEGEDILMAAKRELLEESGYEAEEFILWDSQHPIGKIDWVVYTFIAKGLKKVADLHLDAGEKIKLLPVTLDKLIDIATDGHKNFYEKEVQIKFFEAKLNPKKMEELKELFKPLEK
;
A
#
# COMPACT_ATOMS: atom_id res chain seq x y z
N MET A 1 -11.28 -11.21 -9.44
CA MET A 1 -9.92 -11.81 -9.56
C MET A 1 -9.46 -12.14 -8.14
N LYS A 2 -9.00 -13.36 -7.86
CA LYS A 2 -8.41 -13.69 -6.56
C LYS A 2 -6.93 -13.36 -6.62
N ILE A 3 -6.43 -12.57 -5.66
CA ILE A 3 -5.02 -12.23 -5.58
C ILE A 3 -4.34 -13.24 -4.66
N GLU A 4 -3.37 -13.98 -5.19
CA GLU A 4 -2.57 -14.87 -4.37
C GLU A 4 -1.58 -14.05 -3.53
N PRO A 5 -1.52 -14.27 -2.20
CA PRO A 5 -0.57 -13.57 -1.35
C PRO A 5 0.87 -13.80 -1.81
N GLN A 6 1.65 -12.74 -1.88
CA GLN A 6 3.06 -12.83 -2.24
C GLN A 6 3.85 -13.54 -1.14
N LYS A 7 4.63 -14.56 -1.52
CA LYS A 7 5.49 -15.26 -0.57
C LYS A 7 6.75 -14.43 -0.26
N SER A 8 7.10 -14.33 1.00
CA SER A 8 8.35 -13.70 1.42
C SER A 8 9.56 -14.43 0.80
N LYS A 9 10.56 -13.66 0.36
CA LYS A 9 11.86 -14.22 -0.08
C LYS A 9 12.63 -14.90 1.05
N GLN A 10 12.32 -14.55 2.29
CA GLN A 10 12.84 -15.19 3.50
C GLN A 10 11.64 -15.45 4.43
N PRO A 11 10.91 -16.54 4.22
CA PRO A 11 9.72 -16.86 5.02
C PRO A 11 10.12 -17.17 6.47
N ILE A 12 9.20 -16.93 7.39
CA ILE A 12 9.30 -17.44 8.76
C ILE A 12 9.14 -18.97 8.66
N PRO A 13 10.12 -19.78 9.13
CA PRO A 13 10.05 -21.23 9.02
C PRO A 13 8.95 -21.80 9.93
N GLU A 14 8.43 -22.98 9.57
CA GLU A 14 7.33 -23.63 10.29
C GLU A 14 7.65 -23.93 11.77
N ASN A 15 8.93 -24.18 12.08
CA ASN A 15 9.40 -24.44 13.43
C ASN A 15 9.67 -23.16 14.25
N ALA A 16 9.47 -21.98 13.68
CA ALA A 16 9.63 -20.73 14.40
C ALA A 16 8.59 -20.59 15.51
N LYS A 17 9.04 -20.08 16.65
CA LYS A 17 8.19 -19.80 17.81
C LYS A 17 7.81 -18.33 17.85
N ARG A 18 6.52 -18.04 18.01
CA ARG A 18 6.08 -16.69 18.34
C ARG A 18 6.41 -16.40 19.79
N VAL A 19 7.41 -15.55 20.02
CA VAL A 19 7.92 -15.20 21.36
C VAL A 19 7.27 -13.94 21.93
N PHE A 20 6.65 -13.12 21.07
CA PHE A 20 5.87 -11.95 21.49
C PHE A 20 4.66 -11.77 20.57
N LYS A 21 3.51 -11.41 21.16
CA LYS A 21 2.30 -11.01 20.45
C LYS A 21 1.99 -9.56 20.83
N GLY A 22 2.15 -8.66 19.85
CA GLY A 22 1.82 -7.24 20.00
C GLY A 22 0.44 -6.89 19.45
N VAL A 23 0.14 -5.59 19.39
CA VAL A 23 -1.08 -5.06 18.78
C VAL A 23 -0.97 -5.09 17.24
N ILE A 24 0.21 -4.76 16.72
CA ILE A 24 0.49 -4.71 15.27
C ILE A 24 1.54 -5.75 14.89
N PHE A 25 2.59 -5.90 15.70
CA PHE A 25 3.73 -6.74 15.40
C PHE A 25 3.78 -7.96 16.30
N ASP A 26 3.91 -9.13 15.67
CA ASP A 26 4.32 -10.36 16.31
C ASP A 26 5.83 -10.55 16.10
N VAL A 27 6.51 -11.18 17.08
CA VAL A 27 7.93 -11.53 16.98
C VAL A 27 8.07 -13.03 16.93
N TYR A 28 8.76 -13.53 15.91
CA TYR A 28 9.07 -14.93 15.72
C TYR A 28 10.57 -15.17 15.83
N GLN A 29 10.97 -16.22 16.54
CA GLN A 29 12.35 -16.66 16.69
C GLN A 29 12.50 -18.13 16.32
N TRP A 30 13.65 -18.48 15.77
CA TRP A 30 14.05 -19.85 15.45
C TRP A 30 15.55 -20.02 15.52
N GLU A 31 16.00 -21.27 15.68
CA GLU A 31 17.41 -21.62 15.58
C GLU A 31 17.78 -21.75 14.11
N GLN A 32 18.80 -21.02 13.67
CA GLN A 32 19.31 -21.02 12.32
C GLN A 32 20.73 -21.59 12.31
N GLU A 33 20.99 -22.59 11.48
CA GLU A 33 22.33 -23.06 11.19
C GLU A 33 23.08 -22.07 10.34
N MET A 34 24.29 -21.73 10.77
CA MET A 34 25.19 -20.79 10.10
C MET A 34 26.11 -21.52 9.12
N PHE A 35 26.78 -20.79 8.22
CA PHE A 35 27.66 -21.38 7.20
C PHE A 35 28.86 -22.13 7.77
N ASP A 36 29.27 -21.84 9.00
CA ASP A 36 30.35 -22.54 9.72
C ASP A 36 29.86 -23.74 10.55
N GLY A 37 28.59 -24.10 10.45
CA GLY A 37 27.94 -25.18 11.21
C GLY A 37 27.53 -24.79 12.63
N THR A 38 27.81 -23.58 13.08
CA THR A 38 27.29 -23.11 14.38
C THR A 38 25.80 -22.77 14.27
N LYS A 39 25.13 -22.59 15.40
CA LYS A 39 23.72 -22.20 15.45
C LYS A 39 23.56 -20.85 16.11
N ALA A 40 22.66 -20.03 15.58
CA ALA A 40 22.30 -18.74 16.13
C ALA A 40 20.77 -18.57 16.17
N THR A 41 20.30 -17.80 17.14
CA THR A 41 18.88 -17.41 17.17
C THR A 41 18.64 -16.34 16.13
N PHE A 42 17.74 -16.64 15.19
CA PHE A 42 17.21 -15.69 14.22
C PHE A 42 15.86 -15.16 14.67
N GLU A 43 15.57 -13.94 14.23
CA GLU A 43 14.34 -13.26 14.59
C GLU A 43 13.76 -12.54 13.38
N LYS A 44 12.42 -12.52 13.29
CA LYS A 44 11.67 -11.76 12.30
C LYS A 44 10.37 -11.25 12.91
N LEU A 45 10.03 -10.02 12.54
CA LEU A 45 8.72 -9.45 12.82
C LEU A 45 7.70 -9.97 11.80
N LYS A 46 6.46 -10.08 12.23
CA LYS A 46 5.30 -10.27 11.35
C LYS A 46 4.25 -9.23 11.69
N ARG A 47 3.61 -8.67 10.67
CA ARG A 47 2.44 -7.81 10.80
C ARG A 47 1.42 -8.13 9.71
N PRO A 48 0.15 -7.70 9.84
CA PRO A 48 -0.81 -7.74 8.75
C PRO A 48 -0.29 -7.02 7.51
N ASP A 49 -0.64 -7.54 6.34
CA ASP A 49 -0.36 -6.90 5.06
C ASP A 49 -1.09 -5.56 4.94
N THR A 50 -0.70 -4.78 3.98
CA THR A 50 -1.26 -3.45 3.73
C THR A 50 -1.74 -3.37 2.29
N VAL A 51 -2.89 -2.74 2.08
CA VAL A 51 -3.37 -2.34 0.75
C VAL A 51 -3.25 -0.83 0.59
N VAL A 52 -2.89 -0.41 -0.61
CA VAL A 52 -2.81 0.99 -1.05
C VAL A 52 -3.63 1.10 -2.33
N VAL A 53 -4.47 2.09 -2.44
CA VAL A 53 -5.34 2.28 -3.61
C VAL A 53 -5.20 3.71 -4.14
N PHE A 54 -4.87 3.83 -5.42
CA PHE A 54 -4.90 5.09 -6.16
C PHE A 54 -6.19 5.16 -6.99
N PRO A 55 -7.22 5.88 -6.52
CA PRO A 55 -8.50 5.96 -7.20
C PRO A 55 -8.43 6.98 -8.35
N VAL A 56 -8.87 6.57 -9.54
CA VAL A 56 -8.90 7.41 -10.76
C VAL A 56 -10.32 7.84 -11.06
N LEU A 57 -10.57 9.15 -10.96
CA LEU A 57 -11.85 9.79 -11.28
C LEU A 57 -12.15 9.75 -12.78
N PRO A 58 -13.44 9.89 -13.18
CA PRO A 58 -13.82 9.94 -14.60
C PRO A 58 -13.19 11.08 -15.39
N ASP A 59 -12.78 12.18 -14.73
CA ASP A 59 -12.06 13.31 -15.35
C ASP A 59 -10.55 13.10 -15.45
N GLY A 60 -10.04 11.91 -15.07
CA GLY A 60 -8.63 11.53 -15.10
C GLY A 60 -7.80 12.02 -13.92
N LYS A 61 -8.39 12.71 -12.93
CA LYS A 61 -7.68 13.02 -11.69
C LYS A 61 -7.58 11.80 -10.79
N ILE A 62 -6.52 11.76 -10.00
CA ILE A 62 -6.26 10.75 -8.98
C ILE A 62 -6.62 11.35 -7.62
N ILE A 63 -7.37 10.61 -6.81
CA ILE A 63 -7.64 11.03 -5.44
C ILE A 63 -6.44 10.65 -4.58
N LEU A 64 -5.76 11.65 -4.04
CA LEU A 64 -4.86 11.53 -2.89
C LEU A 64 -5.59 11.96 -1.62
N THR A 65 -4.95 11.75 -0.50
CA THR A 65 -5.43 12.14 0.82
C THR A 65 -4.40 13.02 1.51
N GLU A 66 -4.84 14.12 2.10
CA GLU A 66 -4.08 14.83 3.14
C GLU A 66 -4.51 14.23 4.48
N GLN A 67 -3.58 13.64 5.21
CA GLN A 67 -3.87 12.89 6.44
C GLN A 67 -3.17 13.47 7.65
N GLU A 68 -3.88 13.48 8.77
CA GLU A 68 -3.33 13.75 10.10
C GLU A 68 -3.64 12.56 11.01
N GLN A 69 -2.64 12.11 11.76
CA GLN A 69 -2.76 11.06 12.76
C GLN A 69 -2.04 11.48 14.04
N PRO A 70 -2.52 11.07 15.24
CA PRO A 70 -1.87 11.40 16.48
C PRO A 70 -0.38 11.02 16.51
N GLY A 71 0.47 11.98 16.84
CA GLY A 71 1.91 11.75 16.95
C GLY A 71 2.68 11.63 15.63
N LYS A 72 2.04 11.92 14.48
CA LYS A 72 2.69 12.01 13.18
C LYS A 72 2.59 13.41 12.59
N GLU A 73 3.62 13.80 11.84
CA GLU A 73 3.53 14.95 10.95
C GLU A 73 2.49 14.68 9.86
N PRO A 74 1.72 15.70 9.42
CA PRO A 74 0.79 15.56 8.31
C PRO A 74 1.49 15.02 7.06
N PHE A 75 0.79 14.18 6.31
CA PHE A 75 1.35 13.55 5.11
C PHE A 75 0.32 13.51 3.98
N ILE A 76 0.82 13.31 2.77
CA ILE A 76 0.01 13.08 1.58
C ILE A 76 0.21 11.63 1.16
N GLY A 77 -0.89 10.93 0.91
CA GLY A 77 -0.87 9.54 0.49
C GLY A 77 -2.05 9.17 -0.40
N ALA A 78 -2.10 7.91 -0.78
CA ALA A 78 -3.28 7.29 -1.36
C ALA A 78 -4.23 6.82 -0.26
N THR A 79 -5.39 6.28 -0.62
CA THR A 79 -6.25 5.56 0.33
C THR A 79 -5.66 4.18 0.62
N GLY A 80 -5.88 3.65 1.82
CA GLY A 80 -5.39 2.32 2.14
C GLY A 80 -5.17 2.08 3.62
N GLY A 81 -5.02 0.82 3.97
CA GLY A 81 -4.84 0.40 5.34
C GLY A 81 -4.50 -1.07 5.47
N ARG A 82 -4.79 -1.59 6.63
CA ARG A 82 -4.42 -2.95 7.02
C ARG A 82 -5.40 -3.98 6.42
N VAL A 83 -4.87 -5.10 5.93
CA VAL A 83 -5.67 -6.29 5.63
C VAL A 83 -6.01 -6.97 6.95
N ASP A 84 -7.29 -7.18 7.23
CA ASP A 84 -7.74 -7.84 8.45
C ASP A 84 -7.49 -9.35 8.42
N GLU A 85 -7.47 -9.99 9.58
CA GLU A 85 -7.20 -11.43 9.68
C GLU A 85 -8.27 -12.24 8.92
N GLY A 86 -7.83 -12.98 7.90
CA GLY A 86 -8.72 -13.79 7.05
C GLY A 86 -9.43 -13.01 5.94
N GLU A 87 -9.20 -11.70 5.85
CA GLU A 87 -9.74 -10.88 4.77
C GLU A 87 -9.01 -11.13 3.44
N ASP A 88 -9.77 -11.15 2.34
CA ASP A 88 -9.18 -11.18 0.98
C ASP A 88 -8.55 -9.82 0.64
N ILE A 89 -7.38 -9.83 0.01
CA ILE A 89 -6.61 -8.61 -0.32
C ILE A 89 -7.41 -7.61 -1.15
N LEU A 90 -8.19 -8.10 -2.14
CA LEU A 90 -9.02 -7.22 -2.96
C LEU A 90 -10.21 -6.67 -2.16
N MET A 91 -10.75 -7.45 -1.22
CA MET A 91 -11.83 -6.97 -0.36
C MET A 91 -11.32 -5.90 0.60
N ALA A 92 -10.13 -6.05 1.18
CA ALA A 92 -9.49 -5.00 1.95
C ALA A 92 -9.31 -3.71 1.15
N ALA A 93 -8.83 -3.80 -0.10
CA ALA A 93 -8.68 -2.64 -0.98
C ALA A 93 -10.01 -1.93 -1.27
N LYS A 94 -11.10 -2.68 -1.44
CA LYS A 94 -12.45 -2.12 -1.64
C LYS A 94 -12.98 -1.44 -0.38
N ARG A 95 -12.81 -2.07 0.78
CA ARG A 95 -13.22 -1.53 2.08
C ARG A 95 -12.50 -0.22 2.37
N GLU A 96 -11.18 -0.20 2.29
CA GLU A 96 -10.36 1.00 2.55
C GLU A 96 -10.70 2.15 1.58
N LEU A 97 -10.88 1.84 0.29
CA LEU A 97 -11.33 2.85 -0.68
C LEU A 97 -12.66 3.46 -0.27
N LEU A 98 -13.63 2.63 0.15
CA LEU A 98 -14.95 3.11 0.56
C LEU A 98 -14.88 3.94 1.85
N GLU A 99 -14.17 3.45 2.86
CA GLU A 99 -14.07 4.10 4.19
C GLU A 99 -13.39 5.46 4.11
N GLU A 100 -12.24 5.55 3.44
CA GLU A 100 -11.43 6.76 3.38
C GLU A 100 -11.82 7.74 2.27
N SER A 101 -12.59 7.31 1.26
CA SER A 101 -12.98 8.20 0.18
C SER A 101 -14.48 8.27 -0.09
N GLY A 102 -15.26 7.30 0.39
CA GLY A 102 -16.68 7.16 0.09
C GLY A 102 -16.99 6.74 -1.35
N TYR A 103 -16.00 6.21 -2.08
CA TYR A 103 -16.16 5.72 -3.45
C TYR A 103 -16.10 4.20 -3.50
N GLU A 104 -16.89 3.63 -4.41
CA GLU A 104 -16.71 2.30 -4.97
C GLU A 104 -16.07 2.39 -6.34
N ALA A 105 -15.45 1.31 -6.80
CA ALA A 105 -14.83 1.23 -8.12
C ALA A 105 -15.28 -0.03 -8.88
N GLU A 106 -15.39 0.07 -10.19
CA GLU A 106 -15.74 -1.04 -11.07
C GLU A 106 -14.55 -1.98 -11.29
N GLU A 107 -13.34 -1.42 -11.38
CA GLU A 107 -12.12 -2.16 -11.68
C GLU A 107 -11.03 -1.85 -10.66
N PHE A 108 -10.30 -2.90 -10.25
CA PHE A 108 -9.08 -2.83 -9.45
C PHE A 108 -7.96 -3.54 -10.21
N ILE A 109 -6.90 -2.81 -10.53
CA ILE A 109 -5.70 -3.33 -11.18
C ILE A 109 -4.60 -3.42 -10.13
N LEU A 110 -4.08 -4.62 -9.86
CA LEU A 110 -2.89 -4.77 -9.02
C LEU A 110 -1.69 -4.22 -9.79
N TRP A 111 -1.20 -3.06 -9.35
CA TRP A 111 -0.07 -2.39 -9.98
C TRP A 111 1.28 -2.89 -9.45
N ASP A 112 1.33 -3.14 -8.14
CA ASP A 112 2.58 -3.56 -7.49
C ASP A 112 2.30 -4.38 -6.24
N SER A 113 3.28 -5.21 -5.85
CA SER A 113 3.30 -5.87 -4.55
C SER A 113 4.74 -6.06 -4.10
N GLN A 114 5.06 -5.59 -2.90
CA GLN A 114 6.42 -5.55 -2.39
C GLN A 114 6.51 -5.99 -0.93
N HIS A 115 7.67 -6.56 -0.57
CA HIS A 115 8.14 -6.70 0.80
C HIS A 115 9.09 -5.53 1.11
N PRO A 116 8.63 -4.43 1.70
CA PRO A 116 9.46 -3.22 1.85
C PRO A 116 10.67 -3.41 2.74
N ILE A 117 10.57 -4.30 3.73
CA ILE A 117 11.61 -4.50 4.75
C ILE A 117 11.87 -5.99 4.96
N GLY A 118 13.11 -6.43 4.69
CA GLY A 118 13.49 -7.86 4.75
C GLY A 118 13.33 -8.53 6.12
N LYS A 119 13.39 -7.78 7.22
CA LYS A 119 13.23 -8.30 8.58
C LYS A 119 11.79 -8.29 9.09
N ILE A 120 10.84 -7.85 8.25
CA ILE A 120 9.40 -7.89 8.54
C ILE A 120 8.72 -8.78 7.51
N ASP A 121 7.92 -9.72 7.97
CA ASP A 121 7.00 -10.49 7.13
C ASP A 121 5.74 -9.64 6.93
N TRP A 122 5.73 -8.91 5.82
CA TRP A 122 4.76 -7.89 5.49
C TRP A 122 4.82 -7.57 4.01
N VAL A 123 3.66 -7.54 3.38
CA VAL A 123 3.50 -7.15 1.98
C VAL A 123 2.66 -5.89 1.88
N VAL A 124 3.05 -5.00 0.98
CA VAL A 124 2.22 -3.87 0.54
C VAL A 124 1.72 -4.16 -0.86
N TYR A 125 0.40 -4.21 -1.03
CA TYR A 125 -0.29 -4.39 -2.30
C TYR A 125 -0.83 -3.05 -2.78
N THR A 126 -0.37 -2.59 -3.93
CA THR A 126 -0.78 -1.30 -4.50
C THR A 126 -1.70 -1.51 -5.69
N PHE A 127 -2.88 -0.90 -5.63
CA PHE A 127 -3.91 -0.98 -6.65
C PHE A 127 -4.15 0.37 -7.32
N ILE A 128 -4.58 0.32 -8.58
CA ILE A 128 -5.26 1.42 -9.28
C ILE A 128 -6.74 1.05 -9.33
N ALA A 129 -7.61 1.93 -8.86
CA ALA A 129 -9.07 1.75 -8.89
C ALA A 129 -9.69 2.68 -9.92
N LYS A 130 -10.54 2.14 -10.81
CA LYS A 130 -11.18 2.86 -11.91
C LYS A 130 -12.69 2.66 -11.93
N GLY A 131 -13.39 3.53 -12.67
CA GLY A 131 -14.86 3.47 -12.74
C GLY A 131 -15.49 3.89 -11.41
N LEU A 132 -14.99 4.98 -10.82
CA LEU A 132 -15.40 5.43 -9.50
C LEU A 132 -16.82 5.95 -9.47
N LYS A 133 -17.56 5.55 -8.43
CA LYS A 133 -18.88 6.07 -8.09
C LYS A 133 -18.91 6.46 -6.62
N LYS A 134 -19.26 7.72 -6.34
CA LYS A 134 -19.47 8.19 -4.96
C LYS A 134 -20.76 7.56 -4.41
N VAL A 135 -20.65 6.81 -3.32
CA VAL A 135 -21.78 6.08 -2.73
C VAL A 135 -22.02 6.40 -1.26
N ALA A 136 -21.03 6.94 -0.56
CA ALA A 136 -21.11 7.26 0.87
C ALA A 136 -20.28 8.50 1.24
N ASP A 137 -20.45 8.99 2.44
CA ASP A 137 -19.51 9.88 3.09
C ASP A 137 -18.33 9.07 3.67
N LEU A 138 -17.25 9.74 4.07
CA LEU A 138 -16.09 9.10 4.69
C LEU A 138 -16.48 8.50 6.05
N HIS A 139 -15.97 7.31 6.32
CA HIS A 139 -16.14 6.63 7.59
C HIS A 139 -14.76 6.32 8.17
N LEU A 140 -14.19 7.32 8.88
CA LEU A 140 -12.82 7.29 9.37
C LEU A 140 -12.72 6.68 10.76
N ASP A 141 -11.60 6.07 11.05
CA ASP A 141 -11.24 5.63 12.39
C ASP A 141 -11.01 6.82 13.34
N ALA A 142 -11.19 6.60 14.66
CA ALA A 142 -11.16 7.66 15.67
C ALA A 142 -9.82 8.44 15.73
N GLY A 143 -8.75 7.89 15.19
CA GLY A 143 -7.41 8.51 15.13
C GLY A 143 -7.10 9.19 13.80
N GLU A 144 -8.03 9.27 12.85
CA GLU A 144 -7.78 9.74 11.51
C GLU A 144 -8.52 11.02 11.17
N LYS A 145 -7.82 11.91 10.48
CA LYS A 145 -8.41 13.03 9.77
C LYS A 145 -7.93 12.97 8.34
N ILE A 146 -8.86 12.80 7.41
CA ILE A 146 -8.59 12.66 5.98
C ILE A 146 -9.34 13.73 5.21
N LYS A 147 -8.61 14.42 4.34
CA LYS A 147 -9.16 15.33 3.34
C LYS A 147 -8.77 14.85 1.95
N LEU A 148 -9.76 14.67 1.08
CA LEU A 148 -9.51 14.26 -0.29
C LEU A 148 -8.85 15.37 -1.10
N LEU A 149 -7.82 15.00 -1.85
CA LEU A 149 -7.01 15.88 -2.70
C LEU A 149 -6.98 15.32 -4.14
N PRO A 150 -7.98 15.64 -5.00
CA PRO A 150 -7.94 15.25 -6.40
C PRO A 150 -6.84 16.00 -7.15
N VAL A 151 -5.91 15.28 -7.78
CA VAL A 151 -4.76 15.83 -8.51
C VAL A 151 -4.63 15.22 -9.90
N THR A 152 -3.98 15.92 -10.82
CA THR A 152 -3.57 15.35 -12.11
C THR A 152 -2.42 14.37 -11.91
N LEU A 153 -2.19 13.47 -12.88
CA LEU A 153 -1.06 12.55 -12.84
C LEU A 153 0.28 13.27 -12.72
N ASP A 154 0.48 14.35 -13.46
CA ASP A 154 1.70 15.16 -13.36
C ASP A 154 1.90 15.73 -11.95
N LYS A 155 0.81 16.19 -11.33
CA LYS A 155 0.85 16.69 -9.95
C LYS A 155 1.13 15.59 -8.92
N LEU A 156 0.57 14.39 -9.11
CA LEU A 156 0.90 13.21 -8.30
C LEU A 156 2.40 12.89 -8.40
N ILE A 157 2.93 12.83 -9.63
CA ILE A 157 4.36 12.57 -9.86
C ILE A 157 5.22 13.63 -9.18
N ASP A 158 4.84 14.91 -9.27
CA ASP A 158 5.56 15.99 -8.59
C ASP A 158 5.51 15.84 -7.05
N ILE A 159 4.34 15.53 -6.49
CA ILE A 159 4.20 15.29 -5.04
C ILE A 159 5.06 14.09 -4.61
N ALA A 160 4.98 12.99 -5.33
CA ALA A 160 5.69 11.75 -4.99
C ALA A 160 7.22 11.88 -5.12
N THR A 161 7.71 12.78 -5.99
CA THR A 161 9.15 12.95 -6.26
C THR A 161 9.75 14.22 -5.63
N ASP A 162 8.95 15.03 -4.93
CA ASP A 162 9.42 16.18 -4.18
C ASP A 162 9.94 15.73 -2.80
N GLY A 163 11.25 15.87 -2.58
CA GLY A 163 11.88 15.48 -1.32
C GLY A 163 11.44 16.28 -0.09
N HIS A 164 10.74 17.41 -0.28
CA HIS A 164 10.19 18.24 0.80
C HIS A 164 8.74 17.91 1.15
N LYS A 165 8.06 17.12 0.31
CA LYS A 165 6.71 16.67 0.57
C LYS A 165 6.73 15.32 1.29
N ASN A 166 5.94 15.21 2.34
CA ASN A 166 5.80 13.97 3.08
C ASN A 166 4.82 13.03 2.36
N PHE A 167 5.24 12.50 1.19
CA PHE A 167 4.50 11.48 0.46
C PHE A 167 4.70 10.12 1.12
N TYR A 168 3.61 9.41 1.41
CA TYR A 168 3.64 8.25 2.29
C TYR A 168 4.05 6.95 1.59
N GLU A 169 3.57 6.67 0.38
CA GLU A 169 3.77 5.40 -0.35
C GLU A 169 5.18 5.30 -0.94
N LYS A 170 6.17 5.08 -0.06
CA LYS A 170 7.58 4.96 -0.45
C LYS A 170 7.85 3.76 -1.36
N GLU A 171 7.04 2.71 -1.25
CA GLU A 171 7.14 1.47 -2.00
C GLU A 171 7.03 1.69 -3.51
N VAL A 172 6.15 2.61 -3.94
CA VAL A 172 5.95 2.91 -5.36
C VAL A 172 6.63 4.21 -5.81
N GLN A 173 7.26 4.95 -4.91
CA GLN A 173 7.91 6.24 -5.22
C GLN A 173 8.95 6.10 -6.33
N ILE A 174 9.70 5.01 -6.37
CA ILE A 174 10.70 4.75 -7.40
C ILE A 174 10.09 4.72 -8.82
N LYS A 175 8.85 4.21 -8.96
CA LYS A 175 8.16 4.13 -10.25
C LYS A 175 7.83 5.53 -10.80
N PHE A 176 7.55 6.50 -9.92
CA PHE A 176 7.35 7.90 -10.32
C PHE A 176 8.66 8.57 -10.73
N PHE A 177 9.78 8.27 -10.06
CA PHE A 177 11.10 8.73 -10.51
C PHE A 177 11.48 8.12 -11.86
N GLU A 178 11.25 6.81 -12.05
CA GLU A 178 11.50 6.16 -13.34
C GLU A 178 10.69 6.79 -14.47
N ALA A 179 9.42 7.13 -14.23
CA ALA A 179 8.57 7.81 -15.22
C ALA A 179 9.12 9.19 -15.59
N LYS A 180 9.62 9.98 -14.64
CA LYS A 180 10.25 11.27 -14.92
C LYS A 180 11.50 11.15 -15.80
N LEU A 181 12.25 10.07 -15.64
CA LEU A 181 13.55 9.89 -16.32
C LEU A 181 13.45 9.11 -17.62
N ASN A 182 12.35 8.38 -17.85
CA ASN A 182 12.19 7.49 -18.99
C ASN A 182 10.83 7.71 -19.68
N PRO A 183 10.81 8.25 -20.91
CA PRO A 183 9.57 8.52 -21.65
C PRO A 183 8.68 7.28 -21.84
N LYS A 184 9.26 6.08 -22.02
CA LYS A 184 8.49 4.85 -22.14
C LYS A 184 7.78 4.50 -20.82
N LYS A 185 8.45 4.67 -19.69
CA LYS A 185 7.85 4.47 -18.36
C LYS A 185 6.76 5.50 -18.08
N MET A 186 6.93 6.72 -18.55
CA MET A 186 5.89 7.75 -18.47
C MET A 186 4.64 7.36 -19.26
N GLU A 187 4.78 6.84 -20.48
CA GLU A 187 3.63 6.39 -21.27
C GLU A 187 2.95 5.16 -20.64
N GLU A 188 3.72 4.20 -20.11
CA GLU A 188 3.18 3.07 -19.36
C GLU A 188 2.36 3.55 -18.14
N LEU A 189 2.87 4.55 -17.43
CA LEU A 189 2.19 5.12 -16.26
C LEU A 189 0.91 5.89 -16.66
N LYS A 190 0.94 6.69 -17.72
CA LYS A 190 -0.23 7.39 -18.26
C LYS A 190 -1.35 6.41 -18.65
N GLU A 191 -1.00 5.32 -19.34
CA GLU A 191 -2.00 4.30 -19.72
C GLU A 191 -2.59 3.61 -18.50
N LEU A 192 -1.75 3.31 -17.49
CA LEU A 192 -2.20 2.71 -16.23
C LEU A 192 -3.19 3.62 -15.50
N PHE A 193 -2.97 4.93 -15.47
CA PHE A 193 -3.85 5.91 -14.80
C PHE A 193 -4.93 6.52 -15.71
N LYS A 194 -5.09 6.02 -16.93
CA LYS A 194 -6.18 6.43 -17.81
C LYS A 194 -7.53 5.96 -17.22
N PRO A 195 -8.55 6.84 -17.14
CA PRO A 195 -9.87 6.43 -16.66
C PRO A 195 -10.49 5.37 -17.57
N LEU A 196 -11.51 4.66 -17.07
CA LEU A 196 -12.30 3.76 -17.93
C LEU A 196 -12.98 4.57 -19.03
N GLU A 197 -12.87 4.09 -20.26
CA GLU A 197 -13.68 4.59 -21.37
C GLU A 197 -15.12 4.12 -21.16
N LYS A 198 -16.06 5.06 -21.23
CA LYS A 198 -17.52 4.77 -21.16
C LYS A 198 -18.00 4.25 -22.49
#